data_45f086536e147e0c398894e0e973561a
#
_entry.id   45f086536e147e0c398894e0e973561a
#
_cell.length_a   1.000
_cell.length_b   1.000
_cell.length_c   1.000
_cell.angle_alpha   90.00
_cell.angle_beta   90.00
_cell.angle_gamma   90.00
#
_symmetry.space_group_name_H-M   'P 1'
#
loop_
_entity.id
_entity.type
_entity.pdbx_description
1 polymer ?
#
loop_
_entity_poly.entity_id
_entity_poly.type
_entity_poly.pdbx_seq_one_letter_code
_entity_poly.pdbx_strand_id
1 'polypeptide(L)'
;MDHPLFATLPTQEQDYLSQLEERYHFSYQQQRQLIESACDLLMWKMGPLQTWIDEAAVKHMQGKAQAKALCANHLALMQKEREKPTPYKDFHPETRLMDKYKSLFISANTLMGRCPCPVEGEKTRCCNLKTLDVVNQCAFGCSYCSIQSFYNSHEIQIVENLAQRLQELQLDEETWHIGTGQSSDSLLWGNDYGTLDALAILARRYPKLIIELKTKSKRSDYLDLSLPLNIVSTWSLNAPTVIEKEEHLSASLTQRIDAARKARDRGRIIGFHLHPMVYFEGWEDEYAALIEQVTTMFDPEDLMMFSLGTLTFTKAVLKQMRSHRYTTRILDMDLSPAAGKFSYPLQTKQKMFSFAYNQFPERWKQGSPFFYLCMEDPSLWEPTFGYSYPNDRALESAMKTSYQACLERKTRDAL
;
A
#
# COMPACT_ATOMS: atom_id res chain seq x y z
N MET A 1 9.90 -8.09 32.97
CA MET A 1 9.78 -8.61 31.57
C MET A 1 10.75 -7.84 30.68
N ASP A 2 11.63 -8.55 29.98
CA ASP A 2 12.66 -7.92 29.13
C ASP A 2 12.18 -7.85 27.66
N HIS A 3 11.24 -6.93 27.40
CA HIS A 3 10.73 -6.68 26.06
C HIS A 3 10.53 -5.17 25.84
N PRO A 4 11.04 -4.58 24.74
CA PRO A 4 10.99 -3.12 24.52
C PRO A 4 9.60 -2.51 24.60
N LEU A 5 8.57 -3.21 24.13
CA LEU A 5 7.18 -2.73 24.18
C LEU A 5 6.60 -2.74 25.59
N PHE A 6 7.13 -3.53 26.53
CA PHE A 6 6.62 -3.59 27.92
C PHE A 6 6.70 -2.23 28.59
N ALA A 7 7.83 -1.53 28.45
CA ALA A 7 8.03 -0.20 29.02
C ALA A 7 7.14 0.90 28.40
N THR A 8 6.52 0.64 27.26
CA THR A 8 5.61 1.59 26.58
C THR A 8 4.15 1.46 27.03
N LEU A 9 3.81 0.35 27.73
CA LEU A 9 2.47 0.11 28.22
C LEU A 9 2.15 1.00 29.43
N PRO A 10 0.87 1.34 29.68
CA PRO A 10 0.43 1.97 30.93
C PRO A 10 0.80 1.13 32.16
N THR A 11 1.06 1.77 33.27
CA THR A 11 1.43 1.09 34.55
C THR A 11 0.47 -0.03 34.92
N GLN A 12 -0.84 0.18 34.77
CA GLN A 12 -1.85 -0.82 35.06
C GLN A 12 -1.68 -2.10 34.21
N GLU A 13 -1.35 -1.99 32.93
CA GLU A 13 -1.08 -3.15 32.06
C GLU A 13 0.25 -3.83 32.40
N GLN A 14 1.27 -3.06 32.77
CA GLN A 14 2.55 -3.59 33.22
C GLN A 14 2.39 -4.40 34.50
N ASP A 15 1.64 -3.88 35.47
CA ASP A 15 1.36 -4.55 36.78
C ASP A 15 0.58 -5.85 36.54
N TYR A 16 -0.45 -5.80 35.67
CA TYR A 16 -1.25 -6.97 35.35
C TYR A 16 -0.41 -8.07 34.65
N LEU A 17 0.39 -7.71 33.68
CA LEU A 17 1.29 -8.64 32.99
C LEU A 17 2.32 -9.26 33.98
N SER A 18 2.83 -8.47 34.93
CA SER A 18 3.77 -8.94 35.96
C SER A 18 3.10 -9.95 36.92
N GLN A 19 1.87 -9.68 37.33
CA GLN A 19 1.07 -10.63 38.12
C GLN A 19 0.78 -11.93 37.36
N LEU A 20 0.48 -11.85 36.08
CA LEU A 20 0.30 -13.03 35.24
C LEU A 20 1.60 -13.85 35.17
N GLU A 21 2.75 -13.19 35.01
CA GLU A 21 4.05 -13.86 34.93
C GLU A 21 4.37 -14.60 36.25
N GLU A 22 4.16 -13.97 37.40
CA GLU A 22 4.35 -14.59 38.73
C GLU A 22 3.46 -15.81 38.89
N ARG A 23 2.24 -15.77 38.36
CA ARG A 23 1.27 -16.85 38.51
C ARG A 23 1.51 -18.01 37.55
N TYR A 24 1.89 -17.75 36.30
CA TYR A 24 1.89 -18.76 35.24
C TYR A 24 3.29 -19.14 34.73
N HIS A 25 4.32 -18.36 35.03
CA HIS A 25 5.72 -18.60 34.63
C HIS A 25 5.82 -18.86 33.13
N PHE A 26 5.36 -17.88 32.32
CA PHE A 26 5.33 -17.97 30.86
C PHE A 26 6.72 -18.11 30.23
N SER A 27 6.81 -18.83 29.14
CA SER A 27 8.01 -18.78 28.29
C SER A 27 8.19 -17.38 27.70
N TYR A 28 9.42 -17.02 27.31
CA TYR A 28 9.71 -15.75 26.64
C TYR A 28 8.79 -15.48 25.43
N GLN A 29 8.50 -16.52 24.64
CA GLN A 29 7.59 -16.43 23.50
C GLN A 29 6.17 -16.04 23.93
N GLN A 30 5.66 -16.64 24.99
CA GLN A 30 4.32 -16.35 25.54
C GLN A 30 4.25 -14.95 26.13
N GLN A 31 5.27 -14.53 26.91
CA GLN A 31 5.37 -13.15 27.41
C GLN A 31 5.32 -12.14 26.29
N ARG A 32 6.14 -12.35 25.23
CA ARG A 32 6.15 -11.49 24.05
C ARG A 32 4.76 -11.38 23.41
N GLN A 33 4.07 -12.51 23.23
CA GLN A 33 2.73 -12.54 22.61
C GLN A 33 1.71 -11.76 23.45
N LEU A 34 1.74 -11.91 24.78
CA LEU A 34 0.84 -11.17 25.66
C LEU A 34 1.14 -9.66 25.67
N ILE A 35 2.42 -9.28 25.67
CA ILE A 35 2.83 -7.86 25.59
C ILE A 35 2.40 -7.26 24.24
N GLU A 36 2.65 -7.96 23.14
CA GLU A 36 2.20 -7.52 21.79
C GLU A 36 0.67 -7.39 21.76
N SER A 37 -0.09 -8.34 22.33
CA SER A 37 -1.55 -8.27 22.44
C SER A 37 -2.02 -7.08 23.27
N ALA A 38 -1.40 -6.79 24.39
CA ALA A 38 -1.74 -5.62 25.21
C ALA A 38 -1.54 -4.31 24.42
N CYS A 39 -0.43 -4.19 23.70
CA CYS A 39 -0.19 -3.04 22.82
C CYS A 39 -1.26 -2.91 21.72
N ASP A 40 -1.58 -4.03 21.06
CA ASP A 40 -2.58 -4.08 19.99
C ASP A 40 -3.97 -3.68 20.52
N LEU A 41 -4.44 -4.26 21.63
CA LEU A 41 -5.73 -3.97 22.26
C LEU A 41 -5.87 -2.50 22.69
N LEU A 42 -4.82 -1.93 23.28
CA LEU A 42 -4.78 -0.51 23.62
C LEU A 42 -4.86 0.38 22.39
N MET A 43 -4.11 0.06 21.34
CA MET A 43 -4.12 0.78 20.08
C MET A 43 -5.52 0.76 19.45
N TRP A 44 -6.19 -0.38 19.49
CA TRP A 44 -7.54 -0.56 18.92
C TRP A 44 -8.67 -0.06 19.83
N LYS A 45 -8.36 0.35 21.05
CA LYS A 45 -9.35 0.75 22.09
C LYS A 45 -10.35 -0.37 22.39
N MET A 46 -9.89 -1.62 22.42
CA MET A 46 -10.71 -2.81 22.68
C MET A 46 -10.69 -3.25 24.16
N GLY A 47 -10.35 -2.34 25.05
CA GLY A 47 -10.29 -2.59 26.49
C GLY A 47 -8.96 -3.18 26.97
N PRO A 48 -8.82 -3.43 28.28
CA PRO A 48 -7.60 -3.92 28.89
C PRO A 48 -7.38 -5.42 28.58
N LEU A 49 -6.11 -5.84 28.56
CA LEU A 49 -5.73 -7.25 28.37
C LEU A 49 -6.43 -8.18 29.37
N GLN A 50 -6.67 -7.70 30.57
CA GLN A 50 -7.34 -8.49 31.62
C GLN A 50 -8.67 -9.10 31.19
N THR A 51 -9.53 -8.32 30.53
CA THR A 51 -10.83 -8.78 30.03
C THR A 51 -10.68 -9.99 29.10
N TRP A 52 -9.71 -9.93 28.21
CA TRP A 52 -9.44 -10.98 27.21
C TRP A 52 -8.81 -12.23 27.83
N ILE A 53 -7.98 -12.06 28.86
CA ILE A 53 -7.38 -13.16 29.58
C ILE A 53 -8.43 -13.88 30.50
N ASP A 54 -9.35 -13.13 31.09
CA ASP A 54 -10.43 -13.70 31.89
C ASP A 54 -11.38 -14.55 31.02
N GLU A 55 -11.66 -14.13 29.80
CA GLU A 55 -12.42 -14.92 28.82
C GLU A 55 -11.66 -16.16 28.33
N ALA A 56 -10.34 -16.07 28.18
CA ALA A 56 -9.47 -17.16 27.76
C ALA A 56 -9.18 -18.18 28.85
N ALA A 57 -9.59 -17.91 30.12
CA ALA A 57 -9.19 -18.66 31.29
C ALA A 57 -9.59 -20.13 31.24
N VAL A 58 -8.66 -21.00 31.66
CA VAL A 58 -8.85 -22.47 31.76
C VAL A 58 -8.91 -22.90 33.20
N LYS A 59 -10.07 -23.42 33.62
CA LYS A 59 -10.36 -23.75 35.04
C LYS A 59 -9.83 -25.12 35.52
N HIS A 60 -9.51 -26.03 34.59
CA HIS A 60 -9.22 -27.44 34.95
C HIS A 60 -7.77 -27.86 34.67
N MET A 61 -6.87 -26.92 34.39
CA MET A 61 -5.45 -27.17 34.16
C MET A 61 -4.57 -26.48 35.20
N GLN A 62 -3.35 -26.96 35.38
CA GLN A 62 -2.37 -26.37 36.30
C GLN A 62 -0.97 -26.29 35.67
N GLY A 63 -0.14 -25.39 36.18
CA GLY A 63 1.26 -25.25 35.81
C GLY A 63 1.48 -24.89 34.34
N LYS A 64 2.54 -25.40 33.71
CA LYS A 64 2.92 -25.08 32.33
C LYS A 64 1.84 -25.40 31.27
N ALA A 65 1.02 -26.44 31.54
CA ALA A 65 -0.08 -26.80 30.64
C ALA A 65 -1.17 -25.72 30.65
N GLN A 66 -1.49 -25.19 31.82
CA GLN A 66 -2.44 -24.09 31.98
C GLN A 66 -1.94 -22.80 31.30
N ALA A 67 -0.68 -22.42 31.51
CA ALA A 67 -0.06 -21.28 30.86
C ALA A 67 -0.12 -21.37 29.31
N LYS A 68 0.21 -22.54 28.78
CA LYS A 68 0.15 -22.81 27.34
C LYS A 68 -1.28 -22.73 26.79
N ALA A 69 -2.23 -23.32 27.49
CA ALA A 69 -3.65 -23.31 27.08
C ALA A 69 -4.24 -21.89 27.17
N LEU A 70 -3.94 -21.12 28.20
CA LEU A 70 -4.37 -19.73 28.35
C LEU A 70 -3.89 -18.87 27.19
N CYS A 71 -2.59 -18.91 26.87
CA CYS A 71 -2.05 -18.17 25.73
C CYS A 71 -2.66 -18.61 24.40
N ALA A 72 -2.84 -19.91 24.19
CA ALA A 72 -3.44 -20.43 22.97
C ALA A 72 -4.90 -19.96 22.80
N ASN A 73 -5.70 -20.02 23.86
CA ASN A 73 -7.09 -19.55 23.87
C ASN A 73 -7.16 -18.03 23.63
N HIS A 74 -6.32 -17.26 24.30
CA HIS A 74 -6.25 -15.81 24.10
C HIS A 74 -5.92 -15.45 22.64
N LEU A 75 -4.91 -16.09 22.06
CA LEU A 75 -4.56 -15.87 20.65
C LEU A 75 -5.68 -16.30 19.70
N ALA A 76 -6.42 -17.37 20.03
CA ALA A 76 -7.57 -17.80 19.23
C ALA A 76 -8.72 -16.78 19.30
N LEU A 77 -8.99 -16.18 20.47
CA LEU A 77 -9.95 -15.09 20.61
C LEU A 77 -9.55 -13.87 19.76
N MET A 78 -8.30 -13.44 19.86
CA MET A 78 -7.75 -12.36 19.05
C MET A 78 -7.87 -12.65 17.55
N GLN A 79 -7.57 -13.89 17.13
CA GLN A 79 -7.68 -14.29 15.72
C GLN A 79 -9.14 -14.27 15.24
N LYS A 80 -10.07 -14.75 16.05
CA LYS A 80 -11.51 -14.71 15.73
C LYS A 80 -12.03 -13.28 15.52
N GLU A 81 -11.52 -12.31 16.29
CA GLU A 81 -11.85 -10.90 16.05
C GLU A 81 -11.27 -10.39 14.73
N ARG A 82 -10.01 -10.72 14.42
CA ARG A 82 -9.34 -10.33 13.19
C ARG A 82 -9.99 -10.88 11.92
N GLU A 83 -10.70 -12.01 12.00
CA GLU A 83 -11.44 -12.58 10.85
C GLU A 83 -12.67 -11.76 10.45
N LYS A 84 -13.16 -10.91 11.35
CA LYS A 84 -14.27 -10.00 11.06
C LYS A 84 -13.78 -8.79 10.26
N PRO A 85 -14.66 -8.13 9.49
CA PRO A 85 -14.34 -6.81 8.92
C PRO A 85 -13.99 -5.83 10.04
N THR A 86 -12.88 -5.11 9.88
CA THR A 86 -12.39 -4.19 10.93
C THR A 86 -13.34 -3.00 11.13
N PRO A 87 -13.86 -2.75 12.35
CA PRO A 87 -14.74 -1.60 12.61
C PRO A 87 -13.92 -0.31 12.75
N TYR A 88 -14.29 0.72 11.98
CA TYR A 88 -13.67 2.05 12.05
C TYR A 88 -14.56 3.11 12.71
N LYS A 89 -15.84 2.81 13.02
CA LYS A 89 -16.84 3.77 13.47
C LYS A 89 -16.37 4.64 14.65
N ASP A 90 -15.81 4.02 15.68
CA ASP A 90 -15.36 4.71 16.90
C ASP A 90 -13.85 4.89 16.96
N PHE A 91 -13.16 4.63 15.84
CA PHE A 91 -11.73 4.80 15.73
C PHE A 91 -11.39 6.22 15.28
N HIS A 92 -10.68 6.93 16.14
CA HIS A 92 -10.16 8.28 15.87
C HIS A 92 -8.64 8.22 16.00
N PRO A 93 -7.90 8.16 14.87
CA PRO A 93 -6.45 8.20 14.90
C PRO A 93 -5.97 9.53 15.47
N GLU A 94 -4.81 9.52 16.11
CA GLU A 94 -4.16 10.76 16.50
C GLU A 94 -3.83 11.58 15.25
N THR A 95 -4.22 12.85 15.26
CA THR A 95 -3.94 13.76 14.13
C THR A 95 -2.43 13.95 14.02
N ARG A 96 -1.84 13.50 12.93
CA ARG A 96 -0.46 13.84 12.61
C ARG A 96 -0.38 15.30 12.20
N LEU A 97 0.44 16.05 12.90
CA LEU A 97 0.93 17.32 12.39
C LEU A 97 2.02 17.00 11.35
N MET A 98 1.99 17.71 10.22
CA MET A 98 3.10 17.63 9.27
C MET A 98 4.36 18.14 9.98
N ASP A 99 5.25 17.23 10.35
CA ASP A 99 6.57 17.60 10.79
C ASP A 99 7.24 18.40 9.67
N LYS A 100 8.04 19.40 10.04
CA LYS A 100 8.84 20.14 9.06
C LYS A 100 9.94 19.20 8.57
N TYR A 101 9.70 18.58 7.42
CA TYR A 101 10.74 17.81 6.75
C TYR A 101 11.86 18.76 6.30
N LYS A 102 13.10 18.38 6.57
CA LYS A 102 14.27 19.02 5.98
C LYS A 102 14.57 18.35 4.64
N SER A 103 14.77 19.16 3.61
CA SER A 103 15.26 18.64 2.34
C SER A 103 16.78 18.45 2.41
N LEU A 104 17.24 17.28 2.06
CA LEU A 104 18.65 16.93 1.98
C LEU A 104 18.98 16.46 0.56
N PHE A 105 19.92 17.14 -0.09
CA PHE A 105 20.44 16.67 -1.36
C PHE A 105 21.47 15.57 -1.13
N ILE A 106 21.30 14.45 -1.83
CA ILE A 106 22.15 13.27 -1.69
C ILE A 106 22.76 12.86 -3.04
N SER A 107 23.99 12.39 -2.98
CA SER A 107 24.62 11.69 -4.08
C SER A 107 24.28 10.20 -4.00
N ALA A 108 23.21 9.78 -4.70
CA ALA A 108 22.80 8.37 -4.73
C ALA A 108 23.75 7.55 -5.63
N ASN A 109 24.18 6.37 -5.20
CA ASN A 109 25.05 5.50 -6.00
C ASN A 109 24.29 4.91 -7.21
N THR A 110 23.03 4.53 -7.04
CA THR A 110 22.17 3.99 -8.10
C THR A 110 20.85 4.75 -8.12
N LEU A 111 20.31 5.01 -9.31
CA LEU A 111 18.97 5.59 -9.50
C LEU A 111 17.91 4.52 -9.74
N MET A 112 18.32 3.44 -10.43
CA MET A 112 17.41 2.38 -10.82
C MET A 112 17.32 1.32 -9.73
N GLY A 113 16.10 0.94 -9.45
CA GLY A 113 15.75 -0.15 -8.56
C GLY A 113 14.70 -1.06 -9.16
N ARG A 114 14.15 -1.92 -8.34
CA ARG A 114 13.02 -2.79 -8.67
C ARG A 114 11.94 -2.64 -7.61
N CYS A 115 10.69 -2.70 -8.00
CA CYS A 115 9.60 -2.81 -7.06
C CYS A 115 9.86 -3.98 -6.09
N PRO A 116 9.67 -3.81 -4.76
CA PRO A 116 9.92 -4.85 -3.76
C PRO A 116 8.87 -5.96 -3.81
N CYS A 117 8.50 -6.38 -5.02
CA CYS A 117 7.69 -7.55 -5.29
C CYS A 117 8.43 -8.83 -4.88
N PRO A 118 7.72 -9.94 -4.69
CA PRO A 118 8.35 -11.23 -4.45
C PRO A 118 9.39 -11.58 -5.53
N VAL A 119 10.42 -12.30 -5.12
CA VAL A 119 11.51 -12.73 -6.02
C VAL A 119 11.01 -13.83 -6.97
N GLU A 120 11.69 -14.01 -8.09
CA GLU A 120 11.42 -15.05 -9.07
C GLU A 120 11.25 -16.44 -8.41
N GLY A 121 10.21 -17.17 -8.80
CA GLY A 121 9.83 -18.45 -8.18
C GLY A 121 8.89 -18.34 -6.98
N GLU A 122 8.54 -17.14 -6.54
CA GLU A 122 7.58 -16.94 -5.47
C GLU A 122 6.11 -17.04 -5.96
N LYS A 123 5.21 -17.23 -4.99
CA LYS A 123 3.78 -17.51 -5.22
C LYS A 123 2.96 -16.25 -5.55
N THR A 124 3.51 -15.33 -6.32
CA THR A 124 2.79 -14.13 -6.75
C THR A 124 3.06 -13.83 -8.21
N ARG A 125 2.06 -13.28 -8.91
CA ARG A 125 2.24 -12.79 -10.27
C ARG A 125 2.71 -11.34 -10.23
N CYS A 126 3.84 -11.03 -10.91
CA CYS A 126 4.51 -9.73 -10.86
C CYS A 126 4.65 -9.09 -12.24
N CYS A 127 4.44 -7.77 -12.31
CA CYS A 127 4.64 -6.98 -13.52
C CYS A 127 6.10 -6.57 -13.77
N ASN A 128 7.06 -7.00 -12.94
CA ASN A 128 8.48 -6.69 -13.00
C ASN A 128 8.83 -5.19 -13.08
N LEU A 129 7.99 -4.34 -12.47
CA LEU A 129 8.17 -2.89 -12.52
C LEU A 129 9.57 -2.46 -12.05
N LYS A 130 10.32 -1.80 -12.91
CA LYS A 130 11.54 -1.09 -12.54
C LYS A 130 11.19 0.22 -11.85
N THR A 131 12.02 0.62 -10.89
CA THR A 131 11.80 1.87 -10.16
C THR A 131 12.92 2.86 -10.43
N LEU A 132 12.59 4.14 -10.36
CA LEU A 132 13.53 5.24 -10.44
C LEU A 132 13.36 6.09 -9.19
N ASP A 133 14.30 5.94 -8.25
CA ASP A 133 14.22 6.56 -6.92
C ASP A 133 14.88 7.93 -6.94
N VAL A 134 14.10 8.92 -7.36
CA VAL A 134 14.55 10.33 -7.50
C VAL A 134 14.36 11.15 -6.22
N VAL A 135 13.38 10.76 -5.41
CA VAL A 135 13.12 11.32 -4.08
C VAL A 135 12.85 10.17 -3.12
N ASN A 136 13.48 10.19 -1.96
CA ASN A 136 13.30 9.21 -0.91
C ASN A 136 12.58 9.85 0.29
N GLN A 137 11.75 9.08 0.96
CA GLN A 137 10.86 9.47 2.06
C GLN A 137 9.58 10.16 1.57
N CYS A 138 8.47 9.81 2.21
CA CYS A 138 7.13 10.32 1.91
C CYS A 138 6.52 10.99 3.13
N ALA A 139 6.01 12.22 2.97
CA ALA A 139 5.40 12.97 4.06
C ALA A 139 3.92 12.63 4.33
N PHE A 140 3.26 11.80 3.51
CA PHE A 140 1.84 11.46 3.71
C PHE A 140 1.56 10.61 4.95
N GLY A 141 2.53 9.84 5.39
CA GLY A 141 2.44 9.14 6.67
C GLY A 141 1.34 8.07 6.76
N CYS A 142 0.97 7.41 5.66
CA CYS A 142 -0.02 6.33 5.68
C CYS A 142 0.39 5.22 6.64
N SER A 143 -0.52 4.78 7.54
CA SER A 143 -0.23 3.81 8.60
C SER A 143 0.31 2.48 8.07
N TYR A 144 -0.18 2.04 6.93
CA TYR A 144 0.18 0.77 6.29
C TYR A 144 1.40 0.87 5.35
N CYS A 145 2.05 2.04 5.25
CA CYS A 145 3.10 2.22 4.27
C CYS A 145 4.43 1.61 4.70
N SER A 146 4.95 0.67 3.93
CA SER A 146 6.24 0.03 4.17
C SER A 146 7.44 0.98 4.02
N ILE A 147 7.29 2.08 3.28
CA ILE A 147 8.34 3.11 3.14
C ILE A 147 8.79 3.62 4.50
N GLN A 148 7.88 3.78 5.46
CA GLN A 148 8.20 4.25 6.80
C GLN A 148 9.19 3.35 7.54
N SER A 149 9.33 2.07 7.13
CA SER A 149 10.29 1.15 7.73
C SER A 149 11.72 1.29 7.21
N PHE A 150 11.91 2.00 6.12
CA PHE A 150 13.23 2.20 5.52
C PHE A 150 13.89 3.52 5.94
N TYR A 151 13.09 4.48 6.37
CA TYR A 151 13.56 5.84 6.69
C TYR A 151 13.20 6.22 8.13
N ASN A 152 14.21 6.44 8.94
CA ASN A 152 14.06 6.79 10.37
C ASN A 152 14.22 8.29 10.66
N SER A 153 14.40 9.12 9.63
CA SER A 153 14.61 10.56 9.75
C SER A 153 13.42 11.36 9.20
N HIS A 154 13.23 12.57 9.70
CA HIS A 154 12.31 13.56 9.14
C HIS A 154 12.95 14.33 7.97
N GLU A 155 13.76 13.64 7.15
CA GLU A 155 14.50 14.22 6.04
C GLU A 155 13.98 13.66 4.72
N ILE A 156 13.62 14.55 3.80
CA ILE A 156 13.35 14.21 2.41
C ILE A 156 14.69 14.22 1.68
N GLN A 157 15.08 13.10 1.13
CA GLN A 157 16.32 12.96 0.38
C GLN A 157 16.05 13.15 -1.12
N ILE A 158 16.71 14.11 -1.72
CA ILE A 158 16.56 14.48 -3.13
C ILE A 158 17.86 14.17 -3.84
N VAL A 159 17.80 13.50 -4.98
CA VAL A 159 19.00 13.15 -5.73
C VAL A 159 19.59 14.38 -6.38
N GLU A 160 20.88 14.65 -6.11
CA GLU A 160 21.63 15.73 -6.72
C GLU A 160 21.88 15.50 -8.22
N ASN A 161 21.95 16.59 -8.97
CA ASN A 161 22.31 16.60 -10.39
C ASN A 161 21.44 15.64 -11.23
N LEU A 162 20.16 15.48 -10.85
CA LEU A 162 19.25 14.49 -11.42
C LEU A 162 19.15 14.62 -12.96
N ALA A 163 19.05 15.84 -13.49
CA ALA A 163 18.95 16.09 -14.93
C ALA A 163 20.15 15.53 -15.69
N GLN A 164 21.38 15.80 -15.22
CA GLN A 164 22.61 15.29 -15.82
C GLN A 164 22.63 13.75 -15.74
N ARG A 165 22.32 13.21 -14.58
CA ARG A 165 22.34 11.76 -14.33
C ARG A 165 21.33 11.02 -15.24
N LEU A 166 20.16 11.59 -15.49
CA LEU A 166 19.16 11.02 -16.38
C LEU A 166 19.56 11.17 -17.85
N GLN A 167 20.34 12.17 -18.23
CA GLN A 167 20.95 12.26 -19.56
C GLN A 167 21.98 11.17 -19.80
N GLU A 168 22.75 10.82 -18.79
CA GLU A 168 23.80 9.78 -18.84
C GLU A 168 23.26 8.36 -18.67
N LEU A 169 22.07 8.22 -18.08
CA LEU A 169 21.47 6.92 -17.76
C LEU A 169 21.20 6.12 -19.03
N GLN A 170 21.83 4.95 -19.15
CA GLN A 170 21.52 3.99 -20.20
C GLN A 170 20.51 2.97 -19.67
N LEU A 171 19.42 2.81 -20.41
CA LEU A 171 18.42 1.78 -20.11
C LEU A 171 18.70 0.55 -20.98
N ASP A 172 18.51 -0.64 -20.42
CA ASP A 172 18.51 -1.86 -21.21
C ASP A 172 17.30 -1.91 -22.17
N GLU A 173 17.39 -2.68 -23.24
CA GLU A 173 16.36 -2.79 -24.29
C GLU A 173 15.03 -3.36 -23.75
N GLU A 174 15.06 -4.08 -22.65
CA GLU A 174 13.88 -4.65 -22.02
C GLU A 174 13.13 -3.64 -21.13
N THR A 175 13.76 -2.50 -20.80
CA THR A 175 13.14 -1.47 -19.96
C THR A 175 12.11 -0.67 -20.75
N TRP A 176 10.86 -0.94 -20.49
CA TRP A 176 9.73 -0.27 -21.15
C TRP A 176 8.80 0.48 -20.20
N HIS A 177 8.87 0.20 -18.89
CA HIS A 177 8.04 0.80 -17.84
C HIS A 177 8.85 1.05 -16.57
N ILE A 178 8.79 2.28 -16.07
CA ILE A 178 9.48 2.72 -14.85
C ILE A 178 8.46 3.46 -13.96
N GLY A 179 8.42 3.10 -12.67
CA GLY A 179 7.64 3.81 -11.66
C GLY A 179 8.52 4.71 -10.79
N THR A 180 8.05 5.89 -10.42
CA THR A 180 8.82 6.84 -9.59
C THR A 180 8.33 6.97 -8.15
N GLY A 181 7.20 6.35 -7.80
CA GLY A 181 6.55 6.52 -6.48
C GLY A 181 6.83 5.40 -5.48
N GLN A 182 7.91 4.62 -5.60
CA GLN A 182 8.15 3.48 -4.73
C GLN A 182 8.83 3.84 -3.40
N SER A 183 9.71 4.84 -3.41
CA SER A 183 10.42 5.36 -2.23
C SER A 183 9.84 6.67 -1.69
N SER A 184 8.87 7.26 -2.41
CA SER A 184 8.17 8.50 -2.08
C SER A 184 6.80 8.54 -2.75
N ASP A 185 6.18 9.72 -2.84
CA ASP A 185 5.04 10.00 -3.71
C ASP A 185 5.51 10.88 -4.87
N SER A 186 5.17 10.50 -6.10
CA SER A 186 5.74 11.13 -7.30
C SER A 186 5.34 12.60 -7.50
N LEU A 187 4.19 13.02 -6.98
CA LEU A 187 3.67 14.38 -7.15
C LEU A 187 3.56 15.17 -5.83
N LEU A 188 3.94 14.59 -4.70
CA LEU A 188 3.91 15.30 -3.41
C LEU A 188 4.70 16.62 -3.46
N TRP A 189 5.85 16.59 -4.10
CA TRP A 189 6.74 17.75 -4.24
C TRP A 189 6.62 18.44 -5.60
N GLY A 190 5.75 17.93 -6.51
CA GLY A 190 5.58 18.45 -7.85
C GLY A 190 6.92 18.59 -8.59
N ASN A 191 7.20 19.79 -9.10
CA ASN A 191 8.48 20.12 -9.74
C ASN A 191 9.35 21.04 -8.88
N ASP A 192 9.11 21.13 -7.56
CA ASP A 192 9.80 22.05 -6.66
C ASP A 192 11.34 21.88 -6.67
N TYR A 193 11.83 20.71 -7.07
CA TYR A 193 13.26 20.37 -7.17
C TYR A 193 13.71 20.09 -8.61
N GLY A 194 12.91 20.47 -9.63
CA GLY A 194 13.20 20.18 -11.04
C GLY A 194 13.10 18.71 -11.43
N THR A 195 12.46 17.90 -10.57
CA THR A 195 12.36 16.43 -10.76
C THR A 195 11.59 16.08 -12.03
N LEU A 196 10.46 16.74 -12.27
CA LEU A 196 9.62 16.45 -13.42
C LEU A 196 10.27 16.91 -14.73
N ASP A 197 10.99 18.03 -14.72
CA ASP A 197 11.77 18.48 -15.88
C ASP A 197 12.88 17.48 -16.22
N ALA A 198 13.56 16.96 -15.20
CA ALA A 198 14.59 15.92 -15.37
C ALA A 198 13.99 14.62 -15.93
N LEU A 199 12.83 14.17 -15.43
CA LEU A 199 12.11 13.02 -15.98
C LEU A 199 11.67 13.24 -17.42
N ALA A 200 11.29 14.49 -17.80
CA ALA A 200 10.94 14.82 -19.17
C ALA A 200 12.13 14.67 -20.14
N ILE A 201 13.36 14.90 -19.70
CA ILE A 201 14.57 14.64 -20.50
C ILE A 201 14.67 13.15 -20.83
N LEU A 202 14.52 12.27 -19.84
CA LEU A 202 14.55 10.83 -20.02
C LEU A 202 13.41 10.36 -20.93
N ALA A 203 12.19 10.87 -20.71
CA ALA A 203 11.00 10.51 -21.47
C ALA A 203 11.12 10.88 -22.97
N ARG A 204 11.70 12.05 -23.29
CA ARG A 204 11.96 12.47 -24.68
C ARG A 204 13.02 11.60 -25.37
N ARG A 205 14.03 11.18 -24.61
CA ARG A 205 15.09 10.30 -25.11
C ARG A 205 14.60 8.89 -25.43
N TYR A 206 13.62 8.41 -24.66
CA TYR A 206 13.02 7.09 -24.83
C TYR A 206 11.49 7.20 -25.04
N PRO A 207 11.02 7.55 -26.25
CA PRO A 207 9.60 7.85 -26.51
C PRO A 207 8.63 6.67 -26.24
N LYS A 208 9.12 5.44 -26.27
CA LYS A 208 8.35 4.23 -25.97
C LYS A 208 8.40 3.80 -24.49
N LEU A 209 9.24 4.45 -23.68
CA LEU A 209 9.31 4.23 -22.26
C LEU A 209 8.11 4.85 -21.58
N ILE A 210 7.38 4.07 -20.78
CA ILE A 210 6.35 4.62 -19.90
C ILE A 210 7.02 5.01 -18.57
N ILE A 211 6.90 6.28 -18.17
CA ILE A 211 7.31 6.76 -16.85
C ILE A 211 6.06 7.04 -16.04
N GLU A 212 5.81 6.22 -15.03
CA GLU A 212 4.63 6.30 -14.19
C GLU A 212 4.89 7.18 -12.96
N LEU A 213 4.07 8.23 -12.81
CA LEU A 213 4.01 9.10 -11.64
C LEU A 213 2.88 8.63 -10.73
N LYS A 214 3.17 7.73 -9.80
CA LYS A 214 2.19 7.20 -8.85
C LYS A 214 2.02 8.14 -7.65
N THR A 215 0.77 8.54 -7.34
CA THR A 215 0.52 9.58 -6.33
C THR A 215 -0.77 9.38 -5.53
N LYS A 216 -0.81 10.00 -4.34
CA LYS A 216 -2.00 10.29 -3.52
C LYS A 216 -2.22 11.80 -3.35
N SER A 217 -1.51 12.60 -4.15
CA SER A 217 -1.59 14.07 -4.11
C SER A 217 -2.76 14.60 -4.92
N LYS A 218 -3.24 15.78 -4.54
CA LYS A 218 -4.19 16.59 -5.32
C LYS A 218 -3.50 17.61 -6.23
N ARG A 219 -2.16 17.63 -6.30
CA ARG A 219 -1.42 18.62 -7.10
C ARG A 219 -1.75 18.49 -8.58
N SER A 220 -1.95 19.61 -9.23
CA SER A 220 -2.24 19.72 -10.67
C SER A 220 -1.39 20.80 -11.36
N ASP A 221 -0.54 21.50 -10.63
CA ASP A 221 0.38 22.53 -11.13
C ASP A 221 1.42 21.98 -12.14
N TYR A 222 1.77 20.71 -12.03
CA TYR A 222 2.64 20.01 -12.98
C TYR A 222 2.03 19.92 -14.40
N LEU A 223 0.72 20.08 -14.54
CA LEU A 223 0.03 20.05 -15.85
C LEU A 223 0.36 21.26 -16.74
N ASP A 224 0.93 22.31 -16.16
CA ASP A 224 1.42 23.47 -16.91
C ASP A 224 2.85 23.26 -17.47
N LEU A 225 3.51 22.15 -17.07
CA LEU A 225 4.81 21.77 -17.61
C LEU A 225 4.68 21.08 -18.97
N SER A 226 5.67 21.30 -19.84
CA SER A 226 5.76 20.62 -21.14
C SER A 226 6.27 19.18 -20.99
N LEU A 227 5.45 18.31 -20.40
CA LEU A 227 5.78 16.90 -20.21
C LEU A 227 5.38 16.07 -21.43
N PRO A 228 6.20 15.12 -21.90
CA PRO A 228 5.84 14.16 -22.94
C PRO A 228 4.66 13.25 -22.53
N LEU A 229 3.90 12.73 -23.50
CA LEU A 229 2.72 11.88 -23.24
C LEU A 229 3.07 10.55 -22.56
N ASN A 230 4.28 10.05 -22.75
CA ASN A 230 4.77 8.83 -22.11
C ASN A 230 5.14 9.00 -20.61
N ILE A 231 5.00 10.21 -20.06
CA ILE A 231 4.91 10.42 -18.60
C ILE A 231 3.42 10.32 -18.23
N VAL A 232 3.07 9.24 -17.52
CA VAL A 232 1.71 8.87 -17.17
C VAL A 232 1.47 9.15 -15.69
N SER A 233 0.36 9.78 -15.34
CA SER A 233 0.01 10.05 -13.95
C SER A 233 -1.00 9.03 -13.45
N THR A 234 -0.69 8.35 -12.33
CA THR A 234 -1.58 7.36 -11.75
C THR A 234 -1.90 7.70 -10.29
N TRP A 235 -3.18 7.58 -9.92
CA TRP A 235 -3.60 7.85 -8.56
C TRP A 235 -3.91 6.56 -7.82
N SER A 236 -3.33 6.44 -6.62
CA SER A 236 -3.80 5.43 -5.67
C SER A 236 -5.11 5.93 -5.06
N LEU A 237 -6.20 5.23 -5.32
CA LEU A 237 -7.52 5.45 -4.73
C LEU A 237 -7.73 4.52 -3.54
N ASN A 238 -8.60 4.92 -2.63
CA ASN A 238 -9.07 4.08 -1.54
C ASN A 238 -10.44 4.53 -1.06
N ALA A 239 -11.11 3.68 -0.27
CA ALA A 239 -12.36 4.00 0.40
C ALA A 239 -12.19 5.25 1.29
N PRO A 240 -13.20 6.15 1.35
CA PRO A 240 -13.12 7.37 2.17
C PRO A 240 -12.74 7.11 3.62
N THR A 241 -13.32 6.07 4.23
CA THR A 241 -12.97 5.64 5.61
C THR A 241 -11.48 5.31 5.74
N VAL A 242 -10.89 4.57 4.81
CA VAL A 242 -9.47 4.23 4.85
C VAL A 242 -8.60 5.47 4.66
N ILE A 243 -8.97 6.37 3.77
CA ILE A 243 -8.24 7.63 3.56
C ILE A 243 -8.24 8.47 4.83
N GLU A 244 -9.39 8.62 5.47
CA GLU A 244 -9.53 9.41 6.71
C GLU A 244 -8.77 8.80 7.88
N LYS A 245 -8.85 7.46 8.03
CA LYS A 245 -8.35 6.78 9.24
C LYS A 245 -6.89 6.34 9.13
N GLU A 246 -6.40 6.04 7.92
CA GLU A 246 -5.10 5.40 7.73
C GLU A 246 -4.15 6.15 6.76
N GLU A 247 -4.65 7.13 6.00
CA GLU A 247 -3.84 7.88 5.02
C GLU A 247 -3.69 9.38 5.39
N HIS A 248 -3.30 9.66 6.59
CA HIS A 248 -3.40 10.89 7.40
C HIS A 248 -3.20 12.24 6.70
N LEU A 249 -2.19 12.39 5.82
CA LEU A 249 -1.84 13.67 5.19
C LEU A 249 -2.02 13.66 3.66
N SER A 250 -2.59 12.59 3.11
CA SER A 250 -2.86 12.48 1.69
C SER A 250 -4.14 13.24 1.29
N ALA A 251 -4.34 13.42 -0.01
CA ALA A 251 -5.56 14.05 -0.51
C ALA A 251 -6.79 13.14 -0.31
N SER A 252 -7.97 13.73 -0.15
CA SER A 252 -9.22 12.98 -0.10
C SER A 252 -9.50 12.26 -1.44
N LEU A 253 -10.41 11.27 -1.45
CA LEU A 253 -10.81 10.58 -2.68
C LEU A 253 -11.27 11.56 -3.76
N THR A 254 -12.18 12.47 -3.41
CA THR A 254 -12.70 13.49 -4.34
C THR A 254 -11.58 14.36 -4.92
N GLN A 255 -10.60 14.76 -4.09
CA GLN A 255 -9.48 15.57 -4.56
C GLN A 255 -8.56 14.82 -5.50
N ARG A 256 -8.33 13.49 -5.28
CA ARG A 256 -7.52 12.65 -6.18
C ARG A 256 -8.24 12.46 -7.52
N ILE A 257 -9.53 12.17 -7.50
CA ILE A 257 -10.34 12.01 -8.71
C ILE A 257 -10.43 13.33 -9.50
N ASP A 258 -10.60 14.47 -8.83
CA ASP A 258 -10.59 15.78 -9.51
C ASP A 258 -9.22 16.11 -10.12
N ALA A 259 -8.11 15.79 -9.46
CA ALA A 259 -6.77 15.94 -10.01
C ALA A 259 -6.57 15.05 -11.26
N ALA A 260 -7.04 13.80 -11.22
CA ALA A 260 -7.01 12.89 -12.36
C ALA A 260 -7.87 13.42 -13.53
N ARG A 261 -9.06 13.94 -13.25
CA ARG A 261 -9.94 14.57 -14.23
C ARG A 261 -9.24 15.76 -14.91
N LYS A 262 -8.63 16.65 -14.14
CA LYS A 262 -7.86 17.78 -14.70
C LYS A 262 -6.73 17.31 -15.60
N ALA A 263 -6.04 16.24 -15.23
CA ALA A 263 -4.98 15.64 -16.06
C ALA A 263 -5.54 15.09 -17.37
N ARG A 264 -6.64 14.32 -17.33
CA ARG A 264 -7.35 13.83 -18.51
C ARG A 264 -7.79 14.97 -19.42
N ASP A 265 -8.39 16.02 -18.86
CA ASP A 265 -8.89 17.20 -19.61
C ASP A 265 -7.76 17.98 -20.31
N ARG A 266 -6.51 17.84 -19.82
CA ARG A 266 -5.28 18.36 -20.46
C ARG A 266 -4.64 17.34 -21.43
N GLY A 267 -5.37 16.29 -21.83
CA GLY A 267 -4.88 15.26 -22.75
C GLY A 267 -3.82 14.31 -22.18
N ARG A 268 -3.61 14.31 -20.84
CA ARG A 268 -2.65 13.41 -20.21
C ARG A 268 -3.20 11.98 -20.13
N ILE A 269 -2.33 10.99 -20.24
CA ILE A 269 -2.65 9.61 -19.98
C ILE A 269 -2.69 9.41 -18.47
N ILE A 270 -3.75 8.78 -17.97
CA ILE A 270 -3.97 8.54 -16.54
C ILE A 270 -4.17 7.06 -16.24
N GLY A 271 -4.14 6.70 -14.97
CA GLY A 271 -4.47 5.36 -14.47
C GLY A 271 -4.80 5.38 -12.99
N PHE A 272 -5.36 4.28 -12.50
CA PHE A 272 -5.75 4.14 -11.10
C PHE A 272 -5.21 2.87 -10.47
N HIS A 273 -4.87 2.97 -9.20
CA HIS A 273 -4.52 1.86 -8.33
C HIS A 273 -5.50 1.80 -7.16
N LEU A 274 -6.28 0.77 -7.07
CA LEU A 274 -7.02 0.41 -5.87
C LEU A 274 -6.13 -0.52 -5.03
N HIS A 275 -5.08 0.06 -4.46
CA HIS A 275 -4.02 -0.64 -3.75
C HIS A 275 -3.42 0.24 -2.63
N PRO A 276 -3.52 -0.22 -1.36
CA PRO A 276 -4.17 -1.47 -0.94
C PRO A 276 -5.68 -1.32 -0.78
N MET A 277 -6.43 -2.33 -1.19
CA MET A 277 -7.79 -2.53 -0.70
C MET A 277 -7.74 -3.00 0.75
N VAL A 278 -8.67 -2.51 1.56
CA VAL A 278 -8.75 -2.79 3.00
C VAL A 278 -10.09 -3.43 3.33
N TYR A 279 -10.07 -4.50 4.15
CA TYR A 279 -11.27 -5.23 4.56
C TYR A 279 -11.80 -4.67 5.88
N PHE A 280 -12.88 -3.90 5.85
CA PHE A 280 -13.48 -3.22 7.00
C PHE A 280 -15.01 -3.23 6.93
N GLU A 281 -15.72 -2.90 8.02
CA GLU A 281 -17.18 -2.81 8.01
C GLU A 281 -17.67 -1.76 6.99
N GLY A 282 -18.52 -2.17 6.04
CA GLY A 282 -19.03 -1.30 4.99
C GLY A 282 -18.11 -1.15 3.76
N TRP A 283 -17.05 -1.94 3.66
CA TRP A 283 -16.11 -1.87 2.54
C TRP A 283 -16.77 -2.09 1.18
N GLU A 284 -17.79 -2.94 1.10
CA GLU A 284 -18.52 -3.21 -0.15
C GLU A 284 -19.19 -1.91 -0.67
N ASP A 285 -19.92 -1.22 0.19
CA ASP A 285 -20.63 0.00 -0.19
C ASP A 285 -19.66 1.12 -0.60
N GLU A 286 -18.59 1.31 0.16
CA GLU A 286 -17.63 2.38 -0.14
C GLU A 286 -16.81 2.10 -1.41
N TYR A 287 -16.38 0.87 -1.65
CA TYR A 287 -15.67 0.54 -2.91
C TYR A 287 -16.62 0.54 -4.11
N ALA A 288 -17.89 0.12 -3.95
CA ALA A 288 -18.88 0.23 -5.01
C ALA A 288 -19.11 1.71 -5.40
N ALA A 289 -19.34 2.58 -4.42
CA ALA A 289 -19.50 4.01 -4.66
C ALA A 289 -18.26 4.67 -5.29
N LEU A 290 -17.06 4.26 -4.87
CA LEU A 290 -15.81 4.72 -5.47
C LEU A 290 -15.73 4.33 -6.95
N ILE A 291 -16.02 3.07 -7.29
CA ILE A 291 -15.97 2.57 -8.67
C ILE A 291 -17.05 3.24 -9.52
N GLU A 292 -18.25 3.43 -8.99
CA GLU A 292 -19.32 4.18 -9.64
C GLU A 292 -18.88 5.63 -9.95
N GLN A 293 -18.24 6.31 -9.00
CA GLN A 293 -17.72 7.66 -9.21
C GLN A 293 -16.68 7.69 -10.32
N VAL A 294 -15.77 6.72 -10.37
CA VAL A 294 -14.75 6.61 -11.42
C VAL A 294 -15.40 6.34 -12.77
N THR A 295 -16.31 5.37 -12.88
CA THR A 295 -16.92 4.95 -14.15
C THR A 295 -17.94 5.94 -14.69
N THR A 296 -18.44 6.85 -13.84
CA THR A 296 -19.29 7.98 -14.24
C THR A 296 -18.46 9.15 -14.77
N MET A 297 -17.27 9.39 -14.21
CA MET A 297 -16.46 10.56 -14.53
C MET A 297 -15.49 10.33 -15.68
N PHE A 298 -15.10 9.07 -15.94
CA PHE A 298 -14.12 8.72 -16.97
C PHE A 298 -14.70 7.68 -17.94
N ASP A 299 -14.17 7.69 -19.15
CA ASP A 299 -14.33 6.59 -20.08
C ASP A 299 -13.17 5.60 -19.96
N PRO A 300 -13.40 4.31 -20.26
CA PRO A 300 -12.32 3.30 -20.18
C PRO A 300 -11.09 3.66 -21.01
N GLU A 301 -11.27 4.35 -22.14
CA GLU A 301 -10.23 4.81 -23.05
C GLU A 301 -9.38 5.96 -22.48
N ASP A 302 -9.85 6.64 -21.44
CA ASP A 302 -9.07 7.67 -20.73
C ASP A 302 -7.93 7.06 -19.92
N LEU A 303 -8.10 5.80 -19.49
CA LEU A 303 -7.18 5.13 -18.57
C LEU A 303 -6.26 4.16 -19.33
N MET A 304 -4.98 4.21 -18.98
CA MET A 304 -4.01 3.18 -19.38
C MET A 304 -4.22 1.87 -18.58
N MET A 305 -4.48 1.98 -17.29
CA MET A 305 -4.56 0.83 -16.42
C MET A 305 -5.43 1.05 -15.20
N PHE A 306 -5.89 -0.06 -14.62
CA PHE A 306 -6.53 -0.13 -13.30
C PHE A 306 -6.00 -1.35 -12.54
N SER A 307 -5.26 -1.12 -11.46
CA SER A 307 -4.73 -2.23 -10.65
C SER A 307 -5.50 -2.43 -9.36
N LEU A 308 -5.63 -3.69 -8.97
CA LEU A 308 -6.16 -4.10 -7.67
C LEU A 308 -5.04 -4.76 -6.86
N GLY A 309 -5.04 -4.56 -5.56
CA GLY A 309 -4.12 -5.23 -4.66
C GLY A 309 -4.53 -5.03 -3.20
N THR A 310 -4.11 -5.94 -2.32
CA THR A 310 -4.43 -5.87 -0.90
C THR A 310 -3.21 -5.50 -0.05
N LEU A 311 -3.42 -5.37 1.26
CA LEU A 311 -2.34 -5.15 2.22
C LEU A 311 -1.31 -6.27 2.16
N THR A 312 -0.03 -5.91 2.08
CA THR A 312 1.08 -6.87 2.08
C THR A 312 2.26 -6.30 2.85
N PHE A 313 2.71 -7.05 3.86
CA PHE A 313 3.75 -6.62 4.80
C PHE A 313 4.87 -7.62 4.94
N THR A 314 6.09 -7.14 5.15
CA THR A 314 7.15 -7.95 5.73
C THR A 314 6.99 -8.01 7.26
N LYS A 315 7.59 -9.03 7.90
CA LYS A 315 7.59 -9.14 9.36
C LYS A 315 8.23 -7.91 10.03
N ALA A 316 9.24 -7.32 9.42
CA ALA A 316 9.91 -6.11 9.93
C ALA A 316 8.95 -4.92 9.97
N VAL A 317 8.16 -4.72 8.91
CA VAL A 317 7.15 -3.65 8.84
C VAL A 317 6.10 -3.81 9.94
N LEU A 318 5.53 -5.02 10.11
CA LEU A 318 4.54 -5.28 11.18
C LEU A 318 5.10 -5.02 12.59
N LYS A 319 6.36 -5.42 12.82
CA LYS A 319 7.03 -5.13 14.10
C LYS A 319 7.19 -3.62 14.31
N GLN A 320 7.54 -2.88 13.29
CA GLN A 320 7.72 -1.45 13.37
C GLN A 320 6.40 -0.71 13.56
N MET A 321 5.32 -1.11 12.89
CA MET A 321 3.99 -0.54 13.10
C MET A 321 3.56 -0.64 14.57
N ARG A 322 3.86 -1.75 15.29
CA ARG A 322 3.59 -1.86 16.72
C ARG A 322 4.45 -0.97 17.60
N SER A 323 5.68 -0.69 17.17
CA SER A 323 6.61 0.15 17.93
C SER A 323 6.40 1.65 17.68
N HIS A 324 5.70 2.01 16.62
CA HIS A 324 5.35 3.41 16.35
C HIS A 324 4.21 3.88 17.27
N ARG A 325 4.28 5.16 17.64
CA ARG A 325 3.25 5.82 18.47
C ARG A 325 1.94 6.11 17.70
N TYR A 326 1.80 5.63 16.48
CA TYR A 326 0.61 5.90 15.67
C TYR A 326 -0.46 4.87 15.92
N THR A 327 -1.65 5.35 16.21
CA THR A 327 -2.83 4.52 16.30
C THR A 327 -3.26 4.08 14.90
N THR A 328 -3.44 2.77 14.69
CA THR A 328 -3.91 2.17 13.44
C THR A 328 -4.77 0.93 13.73
N ARG A 329 -5.75 0.66 12.87
CA ARG A 329 -6.52 -0.59 12.89
C ARG A 329 -5.97 -1.64 11.91
N ILE A 330 -4.91 -1.34 11.18
CA ILE A 330 -4.31 -2.28 10.21
C ILE A 330 -3.82 -3.58 10.87
N LEU A 331 -3.29 -3.50 12.09
CA LEU A 331 -2.83 -4.68 12.83
C LEU A 331 -3.98 -5.53 13.42
N ASP A 332 -5.21 -5.00 13.43
CA ASP A 332 -6.43 -5.72 13.80
C ASP A 332 -6.98 -6.60 12.66
N MET A 333 -6.36 -6.59 11.51
CA MET A 333 -6.79 -7.33 10.35
C MET A 333 -6.21 -8.75 10.33
N ASP A 334 -6.92 -9.67 9.65
CA ASP A 334 -6.47 -11.05 9.48
C ASP A 334 -5.31 -11.10 8.48
N LEU A 335 -4.09 -10.95 8.99
CA LEU A 335 -2.86 -10.99 8.21
C LEU A 335 -2.16 -12.33 8.41
N SER A 336 -2.32 -13.23 7.46
CA SER A 336 -1.70 -14.55 7.43
C SER A 336 -0.43 -14.58 6.56
N PRO A 337 0.46 -15.57 6.77
CA PRO A 337 1.65 -15.73 5.92
C PRO A 337 1.28 -16.00 4.45
N ALA A 338 1.82 -15.21 3.54
CA ALA A 338 1.60 -15.31 2.09
C ALA A 338 2.91 -15.00 1.34
N ALA A 339 3.48 -15.95 0.62
CA ALA A 339 4.68 -15.80 -0.20
C ALA A 339 5.85 -15.09 0.53
N GLY A 340 6.16 -15.52 1.76
CA GLY A 340 7.24 -14.92 2.59
C GLY A 340 6.89 -13.57 3.24
N LYS A 341 5.68 -13.08 3.02
CA LYS A 341 5.12 -11.84 3.58
C LYS A 341 3.85 -12.17 4.41
N PHE A 342 3.14 -11.14 4.82
CA PHE A 342 1.84 -11.24 5.51
C PHE A 342 0.81 -10.44 4.72
N SER A 343 -0.34 -11.06 4.48
CA SER A 343 -1.45 -10.47 3.75
C SER A 343 -2.76 -11.14 4.15
N TYR A 344 -3.90 -10.69 3.64
CA TYR A 344 -5.17 -11.36 3.88
C TYR A 344 -5.18 -12.82 3.36
N PRO A 345 -5.98 -13.71 3.98
CA PRO A 345 -6.25 -15.03 3.44
C PRO A 345 -6.78 -14.97 2.00
N LEU A 346 -6.48 -16.01 1.20
CA LEU A 346 -6.89 -16.05 -0.21
C LEU A 346 -8.40 -15.88 -0.40
N GLN A 347 -9.21 -16.43 0.50
CA GLN A 347 -10.68 -16.30 0.43
C GLN A 347 -11.14 -14.84 0.58
N THR A 348 -10.56 -14.09 1.54
CA THR A 348 -10.85 -12.67 1.74
C THR A 348 -10.43 -11.87 0.52
N LYS A 349 -9.23 -12.11 -0.02
CA LYS A 349 -8.75 -11.47 -1.24
C LYS A 349 -9.65 -11.75 -2.44
N GLN A 350 -10.04 -13.01 -2.62
CA GLN A 350 -10.93 -13.40 -3.71
C GLN A 350 -12.28 -12.69 -3.63
N LYS A 351 -12.86 -12.63 -2.41
CA LYS A 351 -14.10 -11.90 -2.17
C LYS A 351 -13.96 -10.43 -2.57
N MET A 352 -12.89 -9.78 -2.11
CA MET A 352 -12.64 -8.35 -2.36
C MET A 352 -12.42 -8.05 -3.84
N PHE A 353 -11.57 -8.82 -4.52
CA PHE A 353 -11.24 -8.58 -5.93
C PHE A 353 -12.41 -8.88 -6.85
N SER A 354 -13.09 -10.00 -6.66
CA SER A 354 -14.27 -10.34 -7.46
C SER A 354 -15.38 -9.33 -7.26
N PHE A 355 -15.62 -8.88 -6.02
CA PHE A 355 -16.58 -7.83 -5.74
C PHE A 355 -16.24 -6.55 -6.50
N ALA A 356 -15.02 -6.03 -6.33
CA ALA A 356 -14.59 -4.77 -6.95
C ALA A 356 -14.64 -4.84 -8.49
N TYR A 357 -14.12 -5.91 -9.09
CA TYR A 357 -14.14 -6.07 -10.54
C TYR A 357 -15.56 -6.15 -11.12
N ASN A 358 -16.47 -6.79 -10.39
CA ASN A 358 -17.87 -6.92 -10.81
C ASN A 358 -18.63 -5.59 -10.77
N GLN A 359 -18.17 -4.56 -10.02
CA GLN A 359 -18.78 -3.23 -10.05
C GLN A 359 -18.50 -2.47 -11.36
N PHE A 360 -17.48 -2.85 -12.13
CA PHE A 360 -17.20 -2.20 -13.40
C PHE A 360 -18.21 -2.60 -14.47
N PRO A 361 -18.77 -1.64 -15.26
CA PRO A 361 -19.59 -1.94 -16.42
C PRO A 361 -18.85 -2.79 -17.46
N GLU A 362 -19.56 -3.60 -18.24
CA GLU A 362 -18.97 -4.52 -19.22
C GLU A 362 -18.03 -3.81 -20.22
N ARG A 363 -18.36 -2.58 -20.64
CA ARG A 363 -17.48 -1.80 -21.53
C ARG A 363 -16.08 -1.55 -20.96
N TRP A 364 -15.91 -1.54 -19.61
CA TRP A 364 -14.63 -1.37 -18.94
C TRP A 364 -13.79 -2.64 -18.93
N LYS A 365 -14.39 -3.79 -19.14
CA LYS A 365 -13.76 -5.10 -19.13
C LYS A 365 -13.28 -5.54 -20.52
N GLN A 366 -13.47 -4.69 -21.54
CA GLN A 366 -13.22 -5.01 -22.97
C GLN A 366 -11.97 -4.30 -23.50
N GLY A 367 -10.80 -4.61 -22.94
CA GLY A 367 -9.49 -4.21 -23.49
C GLY A 367 -8.87 -2.93 -22.95
N SER A 368 -9.63 -1.91 -22.57
CA SER A 368 -9.14 -0.71 -21.86
C SER A 368 -10.03 -0.39 -20.68
N PRO A 369 -9.51 -0.01 -19.50
CA PRO A 369 -8.09 -0.01 -19.12
C PRO A 369 -7.52 -1.44 -18.97
N PHE A 370 -6.19 -1.58 -18.89
CA PHE A 370 -5.56 -2.85 -18.55
C PHE A 370 -5.76 -3.17 -17.07
N PHE A 371 -6.57 -4.19 -16.76
CA PHE A 371 -6.77 -4.65 -15.40
C PHE A 371 -5.70 -5.65 -14.98
N TYR A 372 -5.19 -5.52 -13.76
CA TYR A 372 -4.28 -6.51 -13.19
C TYR A 372 -4.30 -6.54 -11.66
N LEU A 373 -3.90 -7.69 -11.09
CA LEU A 373 -3.65 -7.83 -9.66
C LEU A 373 -2.17 -7.52 -9.37
N CYS A 374 -1.92 -6.63 -8.42
CA CYS A 374 -0.56 -6.22 -8.05
C CYS A 374 -0.03 -7.06 -6.89
N MET A 375 1.04 -7.85 -7.12
CA MET A 375 1.71 -8.70 -6.13
C MET A 375 0.80 -9.78 -5.52
N GLU A 376 -0.13 -10.32 -6.27
CA GLU A 376 -1.12 -11.26 -5.76
C GLU A 376 -0.89 -12.69 -6.27
N ASP A 377 -1.44 -13.66 -5.53
CA ASP A 377 -1.36 -15.08 -5.85
C ASP A 377 -1.95 -15.36 -7.24
N PRO A 378 -1.28 -16.15 -8.10
CA PRO A 378 -1.80 -16.49 -9.43
C PRO A 378 -3.20 -17.10 -9.43
N SER A 379 -3.59 -17.84 -8.38
CA SER A 379 -4.90 -18.47 -8.25
C SER A 379 -6.08 -17.48 -8.16
N LEU A 380 -5.80 -16.22 -7.83
CA LEU A 380 -6.81 -15.17 -7.71
C LEU A 380 -7.22 -14.55 -9.05
N TRP A 381 -6.41 -14.75 -10.12
CA TRP A 381 -6.63 -14.07 -11.40
C TRP A 381 -7.86 -14.58 -12.15
N GLU A 382 -7.93 -15.89 -12.41
CA GLU A 382 -9.05 -16.50 -13.14
C GLU A 382 -10.40 -16.24 -12.46
N PRO A 383 -10.56 -16.46 -11.13
CA PRO A 383 -11.82 -16.17 -10.46
C PRO A 383 -12.17 -14.66 -10.40
N THR A 384 -11.20 -13.77 -10.54
CA THR A 384 -11.43 -12.31 -10.54
C THR A 384 -11.79 -11.80 -11.92
N PHE A 385 -10.98 -12.14 -12.93
CA PHE A 385 -11.03 -11.52 -14.25
C PHE A 385 -11.61 -12.42 -15.34
N GLY A 386 -11.73 -13.73 -15.12
CA GLY A 386 -12.03 -14.73 -16.14
C GLY A 386 -10.84 -15.07 -17.04
N TYR A 387 -9.64 -14.64 -16.67
CA TYR A 387 -8.38 -14.96 -17.34
C TYR A 387 -7.20 -14.95 -16.35
N SER A 388 -6.11 -15.60 -16.76
CA SER A 388 -4.85 -15.60 -16.00
C SER A 388 -3.65 -15.59 -16.95
N TYR A 389 -2.46 -15.38 -16.38
CA TYR A 389 -1.20 -15.43 -17.13
C TYR A 389 -0.34 -16.59 -16.63
N PRO A 390 0.28 -17.40 -17.51
CA PRO A 390 1.04 -18.58 -17.10
C PRO A 390 2.30 -18.24 -16.29
N ASN A 391 2.88 -17.06 -16.52
CA ASN A 391 4.08 -16.57 -15.83
C ASN A 391 4.15 -15.04 -15.88
N ASP A 392 5.12 -14.47 -15.17
CA ASP A 392 5.32 -13.02 -15.08
C ASP A 392 5.65 -12.39 -16.45
N ARG A 393 6.43 -13.09 -17.29
CA ARG A 393 6.77 -12.61 -18.64
C ARG A 393 5.53 -12.48 -19.53
N ALA A 394 4.59 -13.40 -19.42
CA ALA A 394 3.33 -13.32 -20.17
C ALA A 394 2.46 -12.13 -19.71
N LEU A 395 2.39 -11.88 -18.40
CA LEU A 395 1.71 -10.70 -17.85
C LEU A 395 2.39 -9.41 -18.34
N GLU A 396 3.72 -9.32 -18.21
CA GLU A 396 4.49 -8.17 -18.62
C GLU A 396 4.32 -7.86 -20.12
N SER A 397 4.35 -8.89 -20.97
CA SER A 397 4.13 -8.76 -22.41
C SER A 397 2.74 -8.23 -22.76
N ALA A 398 1.71 -8.76 -22.11
CA ALA A 398 0.32 -8.29 -22.30
C ALA A 398 0.15 -6.83 -21.84
N MET A 399 0.71 -6.49 -20.68
CA MET A 399 0.71 -5.14 -20.13
C MET A 399 1.43 -4.17 -21.08
N LYS A 400 2.64 -4.51 -21.56
CA LYS A 400 3.41 -3.71 -22.49
C LYS A 400 2.62 -3.43 -23.78
N THR A 401 2.01 -4.47 -24.34
CA THR A 401 1.17 -4.34 -25.56
C THR A 401 0.02 -3.36 -25.34
N SER A 402 -0.72 -3.51 -24.24
CA SER A 402 -1.85 -2.63 -23.90
C SER A 402 -1.41 -1.17 -23.68
N TYR A 403 -0.32 -0.96 -22.92
CA TYR A 403 0.17 0.38 -22.59
C TYR A 403 0.69 1.10 -23.85
N GLN A 404 1.42 0.40 -24.72
CA GLN A 404 1.90 0.96 -25.99
C GLN A 404 0.73 1.34 -26.90
N ALA A 405 -0.29 0.50 -27.01
CA ALA A 405 -1.49 0.81 -27.79
C ALA A 405 -2.23 2.06 -27.26
N CYS A 406 -2.31 2.21 -25.93
CA CYS A 406 -2.87 3.41 -25.31
C CYS A 406 -2.03 4.66 -25.64
N LEU A 407 -0.71 4.59 -25.52
CA LEU A 407 0.20 5.70 -25.83
C LEU A 407 0.10 6.10 -27.32
N GLU A 408 0.09 5.13 -28.24
CA GLU A 408 -0.04 5.37 -29.66
C GLU A 408 -1.38 6.01 -30.02
N ARG A 409 -2.49 5.55 -29.42
CA ARG A 409 -3.82 6.17 -29.60
C ARG A 409 -3.81 7.63 -29.16
N LYS A 410 -3.38 7.92 -27.93
CA LYS A 410 -3.35 9.28 -27.39
C LYS A 410 -2.37 10.20 -28.14
N THR A 411 -1.29 9.65 -28.70
CA THR A 411 -0.37 10.41 -29.55
C THR A 411 -1.02 10.83 -30.88
N ARG A 412 -1.82 9.93 -31.49
CA ARG A 412 -2.58 10.28 -32.72
C ARG A 412 -3.66 11.31 -32.46
N ASP A 413 -4.35 11.21 -31.31
CA ASP A 413 -5.41 12.15 -30.92
C ASP A 413 -4.88 13.56 -30.62
N ALA A 414 -3.58 13.68 -30.33
CA ALA A 414 -2.91 14.95 -30.03
C ALA A 414 -2.29 15.64 -31.27
N LEU A 415 -2.25 14.97 -32.43
CA LEU A 415 -1.77 15.52 -33.73
C LEU A 415 -2.91 16.08 -34.55
#